data_1050a0b36b7f7b67cba10d8d035ae955
#
_entry.id   1050a0b36b7f7b67cba10d8d035ae955
#
_cell.length_a   1.000
_cell.length_b   1.000
_cell.length_c   1.000
_cell.angle_alpha   90.00
_cell.angle_beta   90.00
_cell.angle_gamma   90.00
#
_symmetry.space_group_name_H-M   'P 1'
#
loop_
_entity.id
_entity.type
_entity.pdbx_description
1 polymer ?
#
loop_
_entity_poly.entity_id
_entity_poly.type
_entity_poly.pdbx_seq_one_letter_code
_entity_poly.pdbx_strand_id
1 'polypeptide(L)'
;DKTDYTIDDVKCDSVEIRLYFDNYYGAKNAPLKLEIYPLDINNILEEDEDYYTNVDLDQYVKPGSLPIATKVFTPEDYNLADAELNSATHTDNVHISLPDSIGTQMMRAYYAHPEYFKDSYTFIRKVCPGFLFKIKSGNGSMLSIEASTINIYFSFYSNEKRDSICSGLGRFAATPEVIQSTQFTNDDLKELIEEDTCTFLKTPAGILTEVELPINDIYEKHENDSVSRAQLTFTRINNTTSSQQALGIPQSLLLVRKSEMNSFFKERKVADAKSSYTTSFSSTYNTYTF
;
A
#
# COMPACT_ATOMS: atom_id res chain seq x y z
N ASP A 1 -20.56 21.04 -16.32
CA ASP A 1 -20.96 21.00 -17.72
C ASP A 1 -20.09 21.96 -18.52
N LYS A 2 -19.64 21.51 -19.68
CA LYS A 2 -18.67 22.23 -20.54
C LYS A 2 -19.28 23.27 -21.47
N THR A 3 -20.59 23.27 -21.59
CA THR A 3 -21.29 23.94 -22.69
C THR A 3 -21.26 25.46 -22.60
N ASP A 4 -21.07 26.00 -21.40
CA ASP A 4 -21.27 27.43 -21.17
C ASP A 4 -20.01 28.17 -20.68
N TYR A 5 -18.87 27.44 -20.47
CA TYR A 5 -17.65 28.04 -19.92
C TYR A 5 -16.43 27.66 -20.75
N THR A 6 -15.49 28.58 -20.86
CA THR A 6 -14.14 28.32 -21.42
C THR A 6 -13.15 27.97 -20.31
N ILE A 7 -12.00 27.41 -20.67
CA ILE A 7 -10.94 27.16 -19.69
C ILE A 7 -10.47 28.42 -18.96
N ASP A 8 -10.60 29.58 -19.57
CA ASP A 8 -10.22 30.87 -18.98
C ASP A 8 -11.21 31.34 -17.89
N ASP A 9 -12.41 30.74 -17.84
CA ASP A 9 -13.43 31.03 -16.82
C ASP A 9 -13.25 30.13 -15.56
N VAL A 10 -12.34 29.17 -15.62
CA VAL A 10 -12.12 28.19 -14.57
C VAL A 10 -10.70 28.30 -14.04
N LYS A 11 -10.57 28.43 -12.72
CA LYS A 11 -9.28 28.56 -12.04
C LYS A 11 -9.08 27.38 -11.10
N CYS A 12 -7.92 26.72 -11.19
CA CYS A 12 -7.47 25.78 -10.17
C CYS A 12 -7.08 26.56 -8.91
N ASP A 13 -7.72 26.28 -7.79
CA ASP A 13 -7.46 26.91 -6.50
C ASP A 13 -6.46 26.12 -5.66
N SER A 14 -6.58 24.80 -5.67
CA SER A 14 -5.63 23.90 -5.01
C SER A 14 -5.75 22.47 -5.52
N VAL A 15 -4.68 21.71 -5.34
CA VAL A 15 -4.63 20.27 -5.64
C VAL A 15 -4.05 19.52 -4.45
N GLU A 16 -4.65 18.40 -4.12
CA GLU A 16 -4.16 17.52 -3.06
C GLU A 16 -4.21 16.06 -3.46
N ILE A 17 -3.32 15.27 -2.87
CA ILE A 17 -3.45 13.81 -2.81
C ILE A 17 -3.81 13.44 -1.38
N ARG A 18 -4.72 12.49 -1.25
CA ARG A 18 -5.01 11.80 0.03
C ARG A 18 -4.72 10.33 -0.12
N LEU A 19 -3.91 9.80 0.80
CA LEU A 19 -3.62 8.39 0.94
C LEU A 19 -4.40 7.88 2.14
N TYR A 20 -5.43 7.08 1.91
CA TYR A 20 -6.30 6.53 2.96
C TYR A 20 -5.76 5.19 3.43
N PHE A 21 -5.79 4.97 4.73
CA PHE A 21 -5.38 3.72 5.35
C PHE A 21 -6.28 3.40 6.55
N ASP A 22 -6.57 2.13 6.72
CA ASP A 22 -7.37 1.64 7.85
C ASP A 22 -6.48 1.14 8.98
N ASN A 23 -5.27 0.69 8.62
CA ASN A 23 -4.35 0.08 9.55
C ASN A 23 -2.91 0.55 9.32
N TYR A 24 -2.18 0.65 10.42
CA TYR A 24 -0.74 0.79 10.40
C TYR A 24 -0.10 -0.19 11.38
N TYR A 25 1.15 -0.51 11.14
CA TYR A 25 1.96 -1.36 12.00
C TYR A 25 3.14 -0.55 12.54
N GLY A 26 3.42 -0.67 13.85
CA GLY A 26 4.51 0.04 14.51
C GLY A 26 4.05 1.21 15.38
N ALA A 27 4.90 2.21 15.57
CA ALA A 27 4.67 3.31 16.48
C ALA A 27 3.80 4.40 15.86
N LYS A 28 2.70 4.76 16.52
CA LYS A 28 1.74 5.78 16.07
C LYS A 28 2.33 7.19 15.93
N ASN A 29 3.38 7.47 16.66
CA ASN A 29 4.06 8.78 16.72
C ASN A 29 5.39 8.80 15.98
N ALA A 30 5.73 7.76 15.20
CA ALA A 30 6.96 7.74 14.42
C ALA A 30 6.85 8.69 13.21
N PRO A 31 7.71 9.73 13.10
CA PRO A 31 7.65 10.65 11.98
C PRO A 31 8.22 10.01 10.72
N LEU A 32 7.48 10.11 9.63
CA LEU A 32 7.86 9.67 8.30
C LEU A 32 7.95 10.86 7.36
N LYS A 33 8.98 10.91 6.52
CA LYS A 33 9.11 11.88 5.43
C LYS A 33 8.89 11.20 4.10
N LEU A 34 7.86 11.64 3.40
CA LEU A 34 7.43 11.15 2.10
C LEU A 34 7.79 12.17 1.01
N GLU A 35 8.39 11.70 -0.07
CA GLU A 35 8.60 12.45 -1.32
C GLU A 35 7.72 11.86 -2.41
N ILE A 36 7.13 12.73 -3.24
CA ILE A 36 6.23 12.36 -4.30
C ILE A 36 6.87 12.70 -5.65
N TYR A 37 6.95 11.70 -6.53
CA TYR A 37 7.52 11.86 -7.87
C TYR A 37 6.46 11.56 -8.92
N PRO A 38 6.40 12.32 -10.02
CA PRO A 38 5.51 12.02 -11.13
C PRO A 38 6.04 10.81 -11.91
N LEU A 39 5.17 9.89 -12.29
CA LEU A 39 5.53 8.81 -13.21
C LEU A 39 5.68 9.33 -14.64
N ASP A 40 6.42 8.59 -15.46
CA ASP A 40 6.61 8.91 -16.86
C ASP A 40 5.45 8.35 -17.70
N ILE A 41 4.77 9.23 -18.44
CA ILE A 41 3.67 8.85 -19.32
C ILE A 41 4.13 7.95 -20.48
N ASN A 42 5.42 7.94 -20.80
CA ASN A 42 6.01 7.09 -21.84
C ASN A 42 6.53 5.75 -21.32
N ASN A 43 6.55 5.56 -20.00
CA ASN A 43 6.98 4.32 -19.36
C ASN A 43 6.06 4.02 -18.17
N ILE A 44 4.90 3.48 -18.45
CA ILE A 44 3.86 3.16 -17.46
C ILE A 44 3.90 1.70 -17.04
N LEU A 45 3.29 1.40 -15.91
CA LEU A 45 2.99 0.04 -15.49
C LEU A 45 1.89 -0.55 -16.38
N GLU A 46 2.09 -1.77 -16.88
CA GLU A 46 1.13 -2.44 -17.77
C GLU A 46 0.26 -3.45 -17.01
N GLU A 47 -1.00 -3.58 -17.39
CA GLU A 47 -1.98 -4.42 -16.70
C GLU A 47 -1.72 -5.92 -16.83
N ASP A 48 -1.03 -6.30 -17.92
CA ASP A 48 -0.74 -7.72 -18.22
C ASP A 48 0.54 -8.22 -17.53
N GLU A 49 1.22 -7.38 -16.76
CA GLU A 49 2.47 -7.72 -16.08
C GLU A 49 2.27 -7.94 -14.58
N ASP A 50 2.98 -8.91 -14.03
CA ASP A 50 3.03 -9.15 -12.59
C ASP A 50 4.19 -8.35 -11.95
N TYR A 51 3.87 -7.43 -11.04
CA TYR A 51 4.87 -6.65 -10.30
C TYR A 51 5.05 -7.21 -8.90
N TYR A 52 6.25 -7.68 -8.62
CA TYR A 52 6.61 -8.20 -7.30
C TYR A 52 7.27 -7.11 -6.45
N THR A 53 7.35 -7.32 -5.15
CA THR A 53 7.87 -6.35 -4.18
C THR A 53 9.35 -5.99 -4.36
N ASN A 54 10.07 -6.68 -5.20
CA ASN A 54 11.47 -6.38 -5.59
C ASN A 54 11.56 -5.55 -6.89
N VAL A 55 10.44 -5.11 -7.46
CA VAL A 55 10.43 -4.26 -8.65
C VAL A 55 11.16 -2.95 -8.37
N ASP A 56 11.98 -2.50 -9.31
CA ASP A 56 12.57 -1.16 -9.27
C ASP A 56 11.56 -0.14 -9.81
N LEU A 57 10.87 0.55 -8.90
CA LEU A 57 9.88 1.57 -9.27
C LEU A 57 10.51 2.89 -9.72
N ASP A 58 11.79 3.14 -9.44
CA ASP A 58 12.47 4.36 -9.86
C ASP A 58 12.57 4.45 -11.41
N GLN A 59 12.57 3.33 -12.12
CA GLN A 59 12.57 3.29 -13.59
C GLN A 59 11.31 3.89 -14.23
N TYR A 60 10.19 3.92 -13.50
CA TYR A 60 8.92 4.49 -13.98
C TYR A 60 8.78 5.98 -13.65
N VAL A 61 9.70 6.55 -12.91
CA VAL A 61 9.70 7.99 -12.62
C VAL A 61 10.13 8.76 -13.85
N LYS A 62 9.47 9.89 -14.10
CA LYS A 62 9.82 10.77 -15.22
C LYS A 62 11.31 11.18 -15.12
N PRO A 63 12.12 10.91 -16.17
CA PRO A 63 13.56 11.16 -16.13
C PRO A 63 13.90 12.60 -15.74
N GLY A 64 14.83 12.76 -14.80
CA GLY A 64 15.32 14.07 -14.35
C GLY A 64 14.33 14.87 -13.50
N SER A 65 13.17 14.30 -13.12
CA SER A 65 12.23 14.99 -12.24
C SER A 65 12.74 15.05 -10.80
N LEU A 66 12.46 16.18 -10.17
CA LEU A 66 12.58 16.34 -8.73
C LEU A 66 11.25 15.96 -8.06
N PRO A 67 11.23 15.69 -6.74
CA PRO A 67 9.98 15.47 -6.04
C PRO A 67 9.08 16.71 -6.19
N ILE A 68 7.84 16.48 -6.60
CA ILE A 68 6.85 17.56 -6.80
C ILE A 68 6.21 18.02 -5.50
N ALA A 69 6.28 17.16 -4.47
CA ALA A 69 5.85 17.48 -3.12
C ALA A 69 6.63 16.65 -2.10
N THR A 70 6.65 17.15 -0.86
CA THR A 70 7.23 16.47 0.29
C THR A 70 6.27 16.63 1.46
N LYS A 71 6.01 15.56 2.19
CA LYS A 71 5.17 15.56 3.39
C LYS A 71 5.90 14.89 4.55
N VAL A 72 5.89 15.55 5.71
CA VAL A 72 6.24 14.91 6.98
C VAL A 72 4.94 14.65 7.74
N PHE A 73 4.77 13.45 8.23
CA PHE A 73 3.56 13.03 8.94
C PHE A 73 3.87 11.94 9.96
N THR A 74 2.91 11.66 10.82
CA THR A 74 2.88 10.51 11.73
C THR A 74 1.64 9.68 11.43
N PRO A 75 1.62 8.35 11.74
CA PRO A 75 0.44 7.52 11.53
C PRO A 75 -0.82 8.09 12.19
N GLU A 76 -0.70 8.61 13.42
CA GLU A 76 -1.79 9.35 14.08
C GLU A 76 -1.64 10.85 13.75
N ASP A 77 -2.72 11.50 13.32
CA ASP A 77 -2.69 12.93 13.03
C ASP A 77 -2.96 13.75 14.31
N TYR A 78 -1.88 14.20 14.92
CA TYR A 78 -1.93 15.03 16.13
C TYR A 78 -2.44 16.47 15.94
N ASN A 79 -2.75 16.86 14.70
CA ASN A 79 -3.35 18.16 14.42
C ASN A 79 -4.88 18.16 14.50
N LEU A 80 -5.47 16.96 14.49
CA LEU A 80 -6.92 16.80 14.64
C LEU A 80 -7.31 16.73 16.11
N ALA A 81 -8.46 17.28 16.44
CA ALA A 81 -9.04 17.14 17.76
C ALA A 81 -9.54 15.70 18.00
N ASP A 82 -9.50 15.22 19.24
CA ASP A 82 -9.97 13.89 19.60
C ASP A 82 -11.41 13.60 19.14
N ALA A 83 -12.27 14.62 19.12
CA ALA A 83 -13.65 14.50 18.64
C ALA A 83 -13.74 14.22 17.14
N GLU A 84 -12.80 14.73 16.36
CA GLU A 84 -12.71 14.50 14.92
C GLU A 84 -12.09 13.12 14.62
N LEU A 85 -11.01 12.77 15.31
CA LEU A 85 -10.36 11.46 15.20
C LEU A 85 -11.32 10.31 15.55
N ASN A 86 -12.16 10.49 16.55
CA ASN A 86 -13.14 9.48 16.98
C ASN A 86 -14.51 9.61 16.28
N SER A 87 -14.63 10.46 15.28
CA SER A 87 -15.87 10.59 14.50
C SER A 87 -16.12 9.34 13.65
N ALA A 88 -17.35 8.87 13.59
CA ALA A 88 -17.75 7.75 12.74
C ALA A 88 -17.57 8.00 11.23
N THR A 89 -17.33 9.25 10.83
CA THR A 89 -17.08 9.66 9.44
C THR A 89 -15.61 9.94 9.18
N HIS A 90 -14.75 9.87 10.20
CA HIS A 90 -13.31 10.04 10.02
C HIS A 90 -12.71 8.79 9.37
N THR A 91 -11.81 9.03 8.42
CA THR A 91 -10.97 8.01 7.82
C THR A 91 -9.54 8.51 7.83
N ASP A 92 -8.66 7.74 8.44
CA ASP A 92 -7.25 8.08 8.53
C ASP A 92 -6.66 8.28 7.13
N ASN A 93 -5.95 9.39 6.95
CA ASN A 93 -5.33 9.67 5.68
C ASN A 93 -4.09 10.57 5.80
N VAL A 94 -3.18 10.41 4.86
CA VAL A 94 -2.06 11.35 4.68
C VAL A 94 -2.48 12.38 3.63
N HIS A 95 -2.62 13.62 4.06
CA HIS A 95 -2.93 14.76 3.20
C HIS A 95 -1.67 15.40 2.65
N ILE A 96 -1.56 15.52 1.33
CA ILE A 96 -0.40 16.04 0.61
C ILE A 96 -0.85 17.09 -0.38
N SER A 97 -0.42 18.34 -0.20
CA SER A 97 -0.65 19.40 -1.17
C SER A 97 0.28 19.27 -2.37
N LEU A 98 -0.26 19.39 -3.57
CA LEU A 98 0.48 19.40 -4.83
C LEU A 98 0.51 20.81 -5.42
N PRO A 99 1.45 21.09 -6.36
CA PRO A 99 1.44 22.34 -7.13
C PRO A 99 0.16 22.50 -7.94
N ASP A 100 -0.44 23.69 -7.91
CA ASP A 100 -1.69 24.02 -8.65
C ASP A 100 -1.54 23.84 -10.16
N SER A 101 -0.32 23.88 -10.68
CA SER A 101 -0.01 23.61 -12.08
C SER A 101 -0.47 22.24 -12.54
N ILE A 102 -0.48 21.23 -11.66
CA ILE A 102 -0.93 19.86 -11.96
C ILE A 102 -2.45 19.90 -12.24
N GLY A 103 -3.23 20.48 -11.33
CA GLY A 103 -4.67 20.64 -11.52
C GLY A 103 -5.00 21.46 -12.75
N THR A 104 -4.28 22.56 -12.96
CA THR A 104 -4.45 23.39 -14.16
C THR A 104 -4.21 22.61 -15.45
N GLN A 105 -3.15 21.76 -15.50
CA GLN A 105 -2.87 20.90 -16.65
C GLN A 105 -3.97 19.86 -16.88
N MET A 106 -4.46 19.23 -15.81
CA MET A 106 -5.54 18.24 -15.91
C MET A 106 -6.85 18.88 -16.38
N MET A 107 -7.17 20.07 -15.87
CA MET A 107 -8.36 20.82 -16.31
C MET A 107 -8.26 21.24 -17.78
N ARG A 108 -7.10 21.73 -18.22
CA ARG A 108 -6.86 22.06 -19.64
C ARG A 108 -6.98 20.84 -20.54
N ALA A 109 -6.42 19.69 -20.11
CA ALA A 109 -6.58 18.43 -20.81
C ALA A 109 -8.04 18.01 -20.93
N TYR A 110 -8.86 18.20 -19.88
CA TYR A 110 -10.29 17.94 -19.93
C TYR A 110 -11.02 18.81 -20.94
N TYR A 111 -10.70 20.10 -21.00
CA TYR A 111 -11.32 21.02 -21.95
C TYR A 111 -10.89 20.73 -23.40
N ALA A 112 -9.64 20.38 -23.63
CA ALA A 112 -9.13 20.07 -24.96
C ALA A 112 -9.56 18.68 -25.46
N HIS A 113 -9.55 17.69 -24.56
CA HIS A 113 -9.69 16.27 -24.88
C HIS A 113 -10.56 15.56 -23.82
N PRO A 114 -11.87 15.83 -23.74
CA PRO A 114 -12.76 15.20 -22.76
C PRO A 114 -12.79 13.67 -22.89
N GLU A 115 -12.51 13.14 -24.08
CA GLU A 115 -12.42 11.73 -24.35
C GLU A 115 -11.28 11.02 -23.55
N TYR A 116 -10.27 11.77 -23.09
CA TYR A 116 -9.20 11.21 -22.24
C TYR A 116 -9.66 10.87 -20.82
N PHE A 117 -10.83 11.33 -20.43
CA PHE A 117 -11.41 11.15 -19.09
C PHE A 117 -12.56 10.14 -19.06
N LYS A 118 -12.78 9.40 -20.15
CA LYS A 118 -13.89 8.45 -20.25
C LYS A 118 -13.69 7.17 -19.44
N ASP A 119 -12.43 6.74 -19.28
CA ASP A 119 -12.02 5.53 -18.57
C ASP A 119 -10.62 5.71 -17.96
N SER A 120 -10.29 4.85 -16.98
CA SER A 120 -8.99 4.85 -16.28
C SER A 120 -7.83 4.54 -17.22
N TYR A 121 -8.01 3.60 -18.14
CA TYR A 121 -6.98 3.19 -19.11
C TYR A 121 -6.50 4.37 -19.96
N THR A 122 -7.45 5.11 -20.52
CA THR A 122 -7.14 6.28 -21.35
C THR A 122 -6.58 7.45 -20.51
N PHE A 123 -7.15 7.67 -19.32
CA PHE A 123 -6.68 8.71 -18.41
C PHE A 123 -5.22 8.51 -17.99
N ILE A 124 -4.84 7.31 -17.59
CA ILE A 124 -3.47 6.96 -17.17
C ILE A 124 -2.48 7.20 -18.31
N ARG A 125 -2.84 6.84 -19.54
CA ARG A 125 -1.95 6.94 -20.71
C ARG A 125 -1.90 8.32 -21.37
N LYS A 126 -2.85 9.22 -21.07
CA LYS A 126 -2.97 10.51 -21.75
C LYS A 126 -2.92 11.71 -20.84
N VAL A 127 -3.24 11.57 -19.56
CA VAL A 127 -3.38 12.67 -18.62
C VAL A 127 -2.45 12.53 -17.42
N CYS A 128 -2.57 11.44 -16.68
CA CYS A 128 -1.84 11.25 -15.42
C CYS A 128 -1.47 9.78 -15.23
N PRO A 129 -0.20 9.40 -15.46
CA PRO A 129 0.26 8.01 -15.27
C PRO A 129 0.32 7.59 -13.80
N GLY A 130 0.22 8.55 -12.87
CA GLY A 130 0.29 8.31 -11.44
C GLY A 130 1.52 8.92 -10.77
N PHE A 131 1.78 8.46 -9.55
CA PHE A 131 2.85 8.98 -8.71
C PHE A 131 3.58 7.85 -7.99
N LEU A 132 4.90 8.03 -7.81
CA LEU A 132 5.68 7.24 -6.88
C LEU A 132 5.75 7.97 -5.54
N PHE A 133 5.36 7.27 -4.48
CA PHE A 133 5.46 7.72 -3.09
C PHE A 133 6.68 7.05 -2.46
N LYS A 134 7.71 7.83 -2.14
CA LYS A 134 8.98 7.31 -1.64
C LYS A 134 9.26 7.79 -0.23
N ILE A 135 9.41 6.86 0.70
CA ILE A 135 9.84 7.20 2.07
C ILE A 135 11.31 7.61 2.01
N LYS A 136 11.58 8.87 2.32
CA LYS A 136 12.93 9.44 2.32
C LYS A 136 13.65 9.25 3.63
N SER A 137 12.92 9.34 4.72
CA SER A 137 13.45 9.14 6.07
C SER A 137 12.33 8.86 7.05
N GLY A 138 12.69 8.32 8.19
CA GLY A 138 11.79 7.86 9.23
C GLY A 138 11.77 6.33 9.28
N ASN A 139 11.42 5.82 10.45
CA ASN A 139 11.32 4.39 10.72
C ASN A 139 10.27 4.13 11.79
N GLY A 140 9.96 2.87 12.02
CA GLY A 140 9.10 2.44 13.13
C GLY A 140 7.62 2.36 12.81
N SER A 141 7.20 2.67 11.58
CA SER A 141 5.80 2.48 11.16
C SER A 141 5.68 2.12 9.69
N MET A 142 4.65 1.36 9.38
CA MET A 142 4.25 0.99 8.04
C MET A 142 2.73 1.11 7.92
N LEU A 143 2.26 1.87 6.94
CA LEU A 143 0.84 2.11 6.68
C LEU A 143 0.37 1.22 5.52
N SER A 144 -0.80 0.61 5.68
CA SER A 144 -1.48 -0.11 4.59
C SER A 144 -2.39 0.85 3.84
N ILE A 145 -1.94 1.32 2.67
CA ILE A 145 -2.73 2.25 1.86
C ILE A 145 -3.80 1.46 1.09
N GLU A 146 -5.07 1.72 1.39
CA GLU A 146 -6.22 1.05 0.80
C GLU A 146 -6.72 1.79 -0.45
N ALA A 147 -6.66 3.11 -0.44
CA ALA A 147 -7.07 3.94 -1.56
C ALA A 147 -6.28 5.24 -1.60
N SER A 148 -6.20 5.83 -2.78
CA SER A 148 -5.68 7.19 -2.94
C SER A 148 -6.60 8.03 -3.81
N THR A 149 -6.64 9.34 -3.53
CA THR A 149 -7.42 10.27 -4.35
C THR A 149 -6.59 11.49 -4.72
N ILE A 150 -6.82 12.00 -5.92
CA ILE A 150 -6.40 13.35 -6.33
C ILE A 150 -7.65 14.21 -6.29
N ASN A 151 -7.63 15.28 -5.50
CA ASN A 151 -8.70 16.24 -5.40
C ASN A 151 -8.22 17.57 -6.01
N ILE A 152 -8.97 18.10 -6.97
CA ILE A 152 -8.73 19.39 -7.62
C ILE A 152 -9.86 20.30 -7.20
N TYR A 153 -9.56 21.29 -6.38
CA TYR A 153 -10.50 22.35 -6.02
C TYR A 153 -10.36 23.47 -7.04
N PHE A 154 -11.48 23.92 -7.56
CA PHE A 154 -11.49 24.98 -8.57
C PHE A 154 -12.66 25.93 -8.37
N SER A 155 -12.47 27.13 -8.84
CA SER A 155 -13.51 28.16 -8.90
C SER A 155 -13.83 28.51 -10.35
N PHE A 156 -15.07 28.89 -10.61
CA PHE A 156 -15.55 29.31 -11.92
C PHE A 156 -16.66 30.35 -11.81
N TYR A 157 -16.83 31.12 -12.85
CA TYR A 157 -17.94 32.08 -12.91
C TYR A 157 -19.24 31.34 -13.24
N SER A 158 -20.31 31.65 -12.49
CA SER A 158 -21.64 31.02 -12.66
C SER A 158 -22.48 31.63 -13.76
N ASN A 159 -22.05 32.76 -14.33
CA ASN A 159 -22.77 33.46 -15.37
C ASN A 159 -21.84 34.24 -16.32
N GLU A 160 -22.39 34.66 -17.48
CA GLU A 160 -21.65 35.40 -18.49
C GLU A 160 -21.15 36.77 -18.01
N LYS A 161 -21.82 37.36 -17.01
CA LYS A 161 -21.42 38.65 -16.44
C LYS A 161 -20.21 38.59 -15.55
N ARG A 162 -19.79 37.37 -15.16
CA ARG A 162 -18.65 37.10 -14.26
C ARG A 162 -18.77 37.83 -12.90
N ASP A 163 -19.99 38.01 -12.40
CA ASP A 163 -20.27 38.66 -11.13
C ASP A 163 -20.52 37.67 -9.97
N SER A 164 -20.59 36.39 -10.27
CA SER A 164 -20.80 35.32 -9.26
C SER A 164 -19.83 34.20 -9.48
N ILE A 165 -19.10 33.83 -8.41
CA ILE A 165 -18.11 32.76 -8.38
C ILE A 165 -18.69 31.55 -7.67
N CYS A 166 -18.55 30.38 -8.29
CA CYS A 166 -18.87 29.08 -7.71
C CYS A 166 -17.61 28.27 -7.52
N SER A 167 -17.64 27.35 -6.55
CA SER A 167 -16.57 26.39 -6.31
C SER A 167 -16.96 25.00 -6.79
N GLY A 168 -16.00 24.24 -7.28
CA GLY A 168 -16.15 22.87 -7.71
C GLY A 168 -15.04 21.97 -7.18
N LEU A 169 -15.28 20.67 -7.23
CA LEU A 169 -14.34 19.64 -6.87
C LEU A 169 -14.29 18.59 -7.97
N GLY A 170 -13.13 18.43 -8.59
CA GLY A 170 -12.79 17.26 -9.42
C GLY A 170 -12.06 16.22 -8.56
N ARG A 171 -12.56 14.98 -8.53
CA ARG A 171 -11.94 13.89 -7.77
C ARG A 171 -11.65 12.71 -8.68
N PHE A 172 -10.41 12.20 -8.58
CA PHE A 172 -9.94 10.98 -9.23
C PHE A 172 -9.49 10.02 -8.13
N ALA A 173 -10.04 8.82 -8.13
CA ALA A 173 -9.71 7.80 -7.14
C ALA A 173 -8.93 6.66 -7.79
N ALA A 174 -7.84 6.25 -7.15
CA ALA A 174 -7.16 5.01 -7.45
C ALA A 174 -7.77 3.92 -6.54
N THR A 175 -8.63 3.14 -7.14
CA THR A 175 -9.30 1.97 -6.57
C THR A 175 -8.58 0.69 -7.03
N PRO A 176 -8.99 -0.51 -6.61
CA PRO A 176 -8.34 -1.77 -7.00
C PRO A 176 -8.24 -2.03 -8.52
N GLU A 177 -8.99 -1.31 -9.35
CA GLU A 177 -8.89 -1.40 -10.81
C GLU A 177 -7.66 -0.67 -11.38
N VAL A 178 -7.03 0.18 -10.57
CA VAL A 178 -5.80 0.90 -10.95
C VAL A 178 -4.60 0.14 -10.40
N ILE A 179 -3.56 -0.03 -11.23
CA ILE A 179 -2.35 -0.74 -10.82
C ILE A 179 -1.71 -0.01 -9.63
N GLN A 180 -1.52 -0.75 -8.55
CA GLN A 180 -0.81 -0.32 -7.36
C GLN A 180 0.30 -1.32 -7.06
N SER A 181 1.53 -0.87 -6.99
CA SER A 181 2.68 -1.70 -6.70
C SER A 181 3.48 -1.12 -5.54
N THR A 182 4.07 -1.98 -4.74
CA THR A 182 4.89 -1.58 -3.60
C THR A 182 6.26 -2.25 -3.70
N GLN A 183 7.29 -1.42 -3.61
CA GLN A 183 8.67 -1.90 -3.52
C GLN A 183 9.11 -1.97 -2.06
N PHE A 184 9.73 -3.09 -1.67
CA PHE A 184 10.36 -3.25 -0.37
C PHE A 184 11.86 -3.49 -0.54
N THR A 185 12.65 -2.77 0.26
CA THR A 185 14.09 -3.00 0.39
C THR A 185 14.35 -3.68 1.73
N ASN A 186 15.18 -4.73 1.72
CA ASN A 186 15.55 -5.47 2.91
C ASN A 186 17.07 -5.55 2.97
N ASP A 187 17.66 -4.88 3.96
CA ASP A 187 19.13 -4.76 4.05
C ASP A 187 19.80 -5.92 4.78
N ASP A 188 19.10 -6.56 5.73
CA ASP A 188 19.70 -7.54 6.67
C ASP A 188 19.31 -8.99 6.40
N LEU A 189 18.76 -9.33 5.21
CA LEU A 189 18.25 -10.68 4.96
C LEU A 189 19.33 -11.76 5.04
N LYS A 190 20.54 -11.45 4.61
CA LYS A 190 21.62 -12.43 4.55
C LYS A 190 22.00 -12.92 5.96
N GLU A 191 22.16 -12.01 6.90
CA GLU A 191 22.50 -12.34 8.29
C GLU A 191 21.40 -13.16 8.96
N LEU A 192 20.12 -12.84 8.68
CA LEU A 192 18.98 -13.57 9.22
C LEU A 192 18.82 -14.98 8.62
N ILE A 193 19.23 -15.17 7.36
CA ILE A 193 19.18 -16.48 6.69
C ILE A 193 20.32 -17.39 7.13
N GLU A 194 21.49 -16.83 7.44
CA GLU A 194 22.68 -17.57 7.88
C GLU A 194 22.64 -17.95 9.37
N GLU A 195 21.62 -17.53 10.13
CA GLU A 195 21.45 -17.89 11.53
C GLU A 195 21.02 -19.36 11.67
N ASP A 196 21.81 -20.16 12.39
CA ASP A 196 21.61 -21.61 12.52
C ASP A 196 20.70 -22.01 13.71
N THR A 197 20.50 -21.10 14.66
CA THR A 197 19.79 -21.43 15.92
C THR A 197 18.30 -21.24 15.85
N CYS A 198 17.81 -20.45 14.89
CA CYS A 198 16.41 -20.14 14.70
C CYS A 198 16.10 -19.76 13.25
N THR A 199 14.82 -19.65 12.93
CA THR A 199 14.35 -19.13 11.66
C THR A 199 13.55 -17.86 11.86
N PHE A 200 13.51 -17.03 10.82
CA PHE A 200 12.84 -15.74 10.85
C PHE A 200 11.68 -15.70 9.87
N LEU A 201 10.63 -15.00 10.27
CA LEU A 201 9.53 -14.60 9.40
C LEU A 201 9.49 -13.08 9.32
N LYS A 202 9.56 -12.54 8.13
CA LYS A 202 9.46 -11.10 7.86
C LYS A 202 8.45 -10.86 6.74
N THR A 203 7.38 -10.15 7.07
CA THR A 203 6.30 -9.81 6.13
C THR A 203 6.11 -8.28 6.10
N PRO A 204 5.51 -7.72 5.05
CA PRO A 204 4.87 -8.37 3.91
C PRO A 204 5.83 -8.90 2.85
N ALA A 205 7.08 -8.48 2.85
CA ALA A 205 8.11 -9.00 1.95
C ALA A 205 9.40 -9.24 2.73
N GLY A 206 10.07 -10.35 2.47
CA GLY A 206 11.33 -10.63 3.14
C GLY A 206 11.61 -12.12 3.27
N ILE A 207 11.46 -12.68 4.45
CA ILE A 207 11.86 -14.07 4.75
C ILE A 207 10.63 -14.91 5.05
N LEU A 208 10.59 -16.08 4.42
CA LEU A 208 9.65 -17.16 4.73
C LEU A 208 10.44 -18.36 5.23
N THR A 209 9.90 -19.06 6.22
CA THR A 209 10.47 -20.31 6.72
C THR A 209 9.88 -21.47 5.93
N GLU A 210 10.74 -22.24 5.28
CA GLU A 210 10.36 -23.51 4.66
C GLU A 210 10.48 -24.64 5.69
N VAL A 211 9.46 -25.50 5.73
CA VAL A 211 9.42 -26.67 6.60
C VAL A 211 9.31 -27.91 5.73
N GLU A 212 10.28 -28.80 5.83
CA GLU A 212 10.25 -30.10 5.20
C GLU A 212 9.85 -31.18 6.23
N LEU A 213 8.82 -31.94 5.92
CA LEU A 213 8.34 -33.02 6.76
C LEU A 213 8.78 -34.36 6.13
N PRO A 214 9.60 -35.18 6.82
CA PRO A 214 10.06 -36.48 6.32
C PRO A 214 8.94 -37.53 6.43
N ILE A 215 7.87 -37.36 5.63
CA ILE A 215 6.66 -38.21 5.71
C ILE A 215 6.97 -39.68 5.46
N ASN A 216 7.91 -39.96 4.56
CA ASN A 216 8.31 -41.34 4.28
C ASN A 216 8.96 -42.02 5.52
N ASP A 217 9.81 -41.30 6.22
CA ASP A 217 10.47 -41.80 7.44
C ASP A 217 9.47 -42.00 8.59
N ILE A 218 8.46 -41.15 8.65
CA ILE A 218 7.36 -41.24 9.63
C ILE A 218 6.46 -42.45 9.29
N TYR A 219 6.19 -42.67 7.98
CA TYR A 219 5.33 -43.75 7.52
C TYR A 219 6.04 -45.14 7.60
N GLU A 220 7.32 -45.18 7.35
CA GLU A 220 8.13 -46.42 7.41
C GLU A 220 7.98 -47.09 8.76
N LYS A 221 7.63 -48.36 8.81
CA LYS A 221 7.30 -49.16 10.00
C LYS A 221 5.96 -48.88 10.68
N HIS A 222 5.15 -47.98 10.09
CA HIS A 222 3.84 -47.60 10.60
C HIS A 222 2.72 -47.74 9.53
N GLU A 223 2.94 -48.56 8.48
CA GLU A 223 2.04 -48.71 7.34
C GLU A 223 0.64 -49.22 7.74
N ASN A 224 0.55 -49.91 8.88
CA ASN A 224 -0.73 -50.44 9.40
C ASN A 224 -1.33 -49.60 10.54
N ASP A 225 -0.67 -48.51 10.91
CA ASP A 225 -1.14 -47.65 12.00
C ASP A 225 -2.09 -46.58 11.52
N SER A 226 -3.04 -46.20 12.38
CA SER A 226 -3.94 -45.10 12.11
C SER A 226 -3.44 -43.85 12.79
N VAL A 227 -3.22 -42.77 12.02
CA VAL A 227 -2.85 -41.47 12.57
C VAL A 227 -4.07 -40.84 13.23
N SER A 228 -4.06 -40.72 14.56
CA SER A 228 -5.12 -40.09 15.32
C SER A 228 -4.97 -38.56 15.40
N ARG A 229 -3.76 -38.04 15.31
CA ARG A 229 -3.44 -36.62 15.38
C ARG A 229 -2.10 -36.32 14.74
N ALA A 230 -2.02 -35.27 13.96
CA ALA A 230 -0.78 -34.65 13.51
C ALA A 230 -0.76 -33.21 14.00
N GLN A 231 0.38 -32.77 14.52
CA GLN A 231 0.52 -31.42 15.07
C GLN A 231 1.91 -30.89 14.78
N LEU A 232 1.99 -29.65 14.29
CA LEU A 232 3.22 -28.93 14.07
C LEU A 232 3.22 -27.69 14.97
N THR A 233 4.21 -27.56 15.85
CA THR A 233 4.29 -26.47 16.81
C THR A 233 5.57 -25.67 16.61
N PHE A 234 5.41 -24.35 16.46
CA PHE A 234 6.51 -23.39 16.41
C PHE A 234 6.54 -22.59 17.71
N THR A 235 7.66 -22.63 18.40
CA THR A 235 7.88 -21.84 19.62
C THR A 235 8.50 -20.51 19.25
N ARG A 236 7.87 -19.42 19.71
CA ARG A 236 8.39 -18.08 19.48
C ARG A 236 9.60 -17.81 20.38
N ILE A 237 10.66 -17.25 19.80
CA ILE A 237 11.77 -16.69 20.58
C ILE A 237 11.37 -15.28 21.01
N ASN A 238 11.50 -15.01 22.31
CA ASN A 238 11.14 -13.71 22.86
C ASN A 238 12.17 -12.65 22.46
N ASN A 239 11.68 -11.52 21.95
CA ASN A 239 12.53 -10.36 21.75
C ASN A 239 12.95 -9.79 23.12
N THR A 240 14.25 -9.68 23.35
CA THR A 240 14.84 -9.11 24.56
C THR A 240 15.11 -7.61 24.44
N THR A 241 15.01 -7.06 23.24
CA THR A 241 15.23 -5.63 22.99
C THR A 241 13.98 -4.82 23.35
N SER A 242 14.08 -3.96 24.34
CA SER A 242 13.02 -2.98 24.61
C SER A 242 13.20 -1.78 23.70
N SER A 243 12.25 -1.56 22.83
CA SER A 243 12.19 -0.37 21.97
C SER A 243 10.76 0.16 21.95
N GLN A 244 10.59 1.47 21.95
CA GLN A 244 9.27 2.07 21.73
C GLN A 244 8.71 1.77 20.34
N GLN A 245 9.58 1.32 19.43
CA GLN A 245 9.25 0.92 18.07
C GLN A 245 9.30 -0.59 17.86
N ALA A 246 9.33 -1.38 18.95
CA ALA A 246 9.34 -2.83 18.86
C ALA A 246 8.07 -3.33 18.16
N LEU A 247 8.28 -4.18 17.16
CA LEU A 247 7.18 -4.81 16.44
C LEU A 247 6.40 -5.74 17.38
N GLY A 248 5.08 -5.71 17.27
CA GLY A 248 4.19 -6.58 18.05
C GLY A 248 4.34 -8.05 17.66
N ILE A 249 3.77 -8.93 18.47
CA ILE A 249 3.72 -10.36 18.17
C ILE A 249 2.66 -10.58 17.10
N PRO A 250 2.98 -11.23 15.95
CA PRO A 250 1.98 -11.62 14.97
C PRO A 250 0.86 -12.45 15.64
N GLN A 251 -0.38 -12.05 15.45
CA GLN A 251 -1.51 -12.75 16.08
C GLN A 251 -1.84 -14.07 15.38
N SER A 252 -1.42 -14.22 14.14
CA SER A 252 -1.64 -15.44 13.35
C SER A 252 -0.45 -15.75 12.46
N LEU A 253 -0.27 -17.05 12.17
CA LEU A 253 0.62 -17.54 11.13
C LEU A 253 -0.18 -18.27 10.05
N LEU A 254 0.32 -18.21 8.82
CA LEU A 254 -0.17 -18.93 7.67
C LEU A 254 0.86 -19.95 7.23
N LEU A 255 0.42 -21.20 7.08
CA LEU A 255 1.17 -22.30 6.47
C LEU A 255 0.56 -22.60 5.11
N VAL A 256 1.37 -22.60 4.05
CA VAL A 256 0.93 -22.88 2.67
C VAL A 256 1.87 -23.93 2.06
N ARG A 257 1.33 -24.84 1.28
CA ARG A 257 2.16 -25.76 0.49
C ARG A 257 3.05 -24.98 -0.46
N LYS A 258 4.36 -25.29 -0.47
CA LYS A 258 5.35 -24.60 -1.31
C LYS A 258 4.94 -24.55 -2.79
N SER A 259 4.41 -25.66 -3.31
CA SER A 259 3.95 -25.75 -4.71
C SER A 259 2.77 -24.83 -5.05
N GLU A 260 2.00 -24.41 -4.05
CA GLU A 260 0.80 -23.56 -4.24
C GLU A 260 0.99 -22.13 -3.77
N MET A 261 2.16 -21.80 -3.24
CA MET A 261 2.43 -20.49 -2.65
C MET A 261 2.15 -19.34 -3.65
N ASN A 262 2.67 -19.43 -4.87
CA ASN A 262 2.48 -18.38 -5.87
C ASN A 262 1.01 -18.20 -6.25
N SER A 263 0.29 -19.31 -6.50
CA SER A 263 -1.14 -19.25 -6.84
C SER A 263 -1.98 -18.77 -5.66
N PHE A 264 -1.61 -19.13 -4.45
CA PHE A 264 -2.30 -18.69 -3.23
C PHE A 264 -2.34 -17.16 -3.13
N PHE A 265 -1.19 -16.50 -3.28
CA PHE A 265 -1.10 -15.05 -3.18
C PHE A 265 -1.61 -14.35 -4.45
N LYS A 266 -1.31 -14.85 -5.64
CA LYS A 266 -1.78 -14.27 -6.91
C LYS A 266 -3.31 -14.27 -7.02
N GLU A 267 -3.95 -15.37 -6.63
CA GLU A 267 -5.39 -15.53 -6.68
C GLU A 267 -6.10 -15.04 -5.40
N ARG A 268 -5.35 -14.46 -4.45
CA ARG A 268 -5.88 -13.96 -3.17
C ARG A 268 -6.72 -15.00 -2.42
N LYS A 269 -6.25 -16.25 -2.40
CA LYS A 269 -6.95 -17.36 -1.74
C LYS A 269 -7.01 -17.16 -0.23
N VAL A 270 -8.05 -17.71 0.36
CA VAL A 270 -8.19 -17.84 1.82
C VAL A 270 -7.74 -19.25 2.21
N ALA A 271 -7.21 -19.42 3.42
CA ALA A 271 -6.81 -20.74 3.92
C ALA A 271 -7.98 -21.73 3.89
N ASP A 272 -7.74 -22.91 3.32
CA ASP A 272 -8.78 -23.91 2.98
C ASP A 272 -8.71 -25.16 3.87
N ALA A 273 -7.77 -25.23 4.82
CA ALA A 273 -7.48 -26.37 5.68
C ALA A 273 -7.10 -27.67 4.92
N LYS A 274 -6.62 -27.55 3.66
CA LYS A 274 -6.15 -28.65 2.81
C LYS A 274 -4.76 -28.38 2.25
N SER A 275 -4.60 -27.25 1.58
CA SER A 275 -3.32 -26.80 1.01
C SER A 275 -2.74 -25.64 1.80
N SER A 276 -3.54 -25.03 2.65
CA SER A 276 -3.16 -23.88 3.48
C SER A 276 -3.90 -23.88 4.82
N TYR A 277 -3.21 -23.49 5.86
CA TYR A 277 -3.69 -23.52 7.24
C TYR A 277 -3.35 -22.21 7.93
N THR A 278 -4.22 -21.75 8.82
CA THR A 278 -3.95 -20.64 9.72
C THR A 278 -4.01 -21.09 11.16
N THR A 279 -3.17 -20.50 12.00
CA THR A 279 -3.21 -20.70 13.45
C THR A 279 -3.02 -19.40 14.17
N SER A 280 -3.57 -19.28 15.37
CA SER A 280 -3.42 -18.13 16.24
C SER A 280 -2.30 -18.33 17.26
N PHE A 281 -1.72 -17.20 17.69
CA PHE A 281 -0.71 -17.21 18.75
C PHE A 281 -1.32 -17.61 20.10
N SER A 282 -0.68 -18.56 20.76
CA SER A 282 -0.98 -18.93 22.13
C SER A 282 -0.03 -18.23 23.09
N SER A 283 -0.55 -17.21 23.80
CA SER A 283 0.25 -16.48 24.79
C SER A 283 0.62 -17.34 26.01
N THR A 284 -0.21 -18.33 26.34
CA THR A 284 0.04 -19.25 27.46
C THR A 284 1.25 -20.14 27.23
N TYR A 285 1.44 -20.60 26.00
CA TYR A 285 2.52 -21.52 25.64
C TYR A 285 3.62 -20.85 24.83
N ASN A 286 3.45 -19.60 24.44
CA ASN A 286 4.35 -18.84 23.56
C ASN A 286 4.59 -19.57 22.21
N THR A 287 3.53 -20.13 21.63
CA THR A 287 3.59 -20.99 20.44
C THR A 287 2.51 -20.69 19.42
N TYR A 288 2.77 -21.14 18.21
CA TYR A 288 1.80 -21.32 17.13
C TYR A 288 1.70 -22.81 16.83
N THR A 289 0.48 -23.34 16.81
CA THR A 289 0.27 -24.80 16.64
C THR A 289 -0.71 -25.05 15.50
N PHE A 290 -0.25 -25.75 14.48
CA PHE A 290 -1.04 -26.23 13.35
C PHE A 290 -1.46 -27.68 13.57
#